data_ed9654245611d8f8acb9b90e954cc5aa
#
_entry.id   ed9654245611d8f8acb9b90e954cc5aa
#
_cell.length_a   1.000
_cell.length_b   1.000
_cell.length_c   1.000
_cell.angle_alpha   90.00
_cell.angle_beta   90.00
_cell.angle_gamma   90.00
#
_symmetry.space_group_name_H-M   'P 1'
#
loop_
_entity.id
_entity.type
_entity.pdbx_description
1 polymer ?
#
loop_
_entity_poly.entity_id
_entity_poly.type
_entity_poly.pdbx_seq_one_letter_code
_entity_poly.pdbx_strand_id
1 'polypeptide(L)'
;MAIFIDSDTKLLVQGITGRDGSFHARQMMEYGTKLVGGVTPGKGGQTFEGPNGTSVPIFDTMAEAVAETGADATVIYVPPAFAADAIMEAADAGVPFIVAITEGIPVLDMARVWPFVQEKGARLLGPNCPGLLAPGKSKIGIMPGNIVKEGSIGVVSRSGTLTYEIVHQLTTNDIGQSTCVGIGGDPIIGTNFIDCLAAFQEDDETDAIVMVGEIGGTDEQDAAQYVRDHVTKAVVGFIAGQTAPPGRRMGHAGAIISGSAGTAEEKMEAFREAGIAVMRKPSDVVDLLRQSL
;
A
#
# COMPACT_ATOMS: atom_id res chain seq x y z
N MET A 1 11.37 -13.36 -2.72
CA MET A 1 10.45 -12.67 -3.68
C MET A 1 9.84 -11.50 -2.95
N ALA A 2 9.62 -10.36 -3.59
CA ALA A 2 8.83 -9.31 -2.96
C ALA A 2 7.36 -9.75 -2.83
N ILE A 3 6.61 -9.21 -1.86
CA ILE A 3 5.20 -9.55 -1.74
C ILE A 3 4.37 -8.75 -2.75
N PHE A 4 3.40 -9.41 -3.37
CA PHE A 4 2.37 -8.89 -4.29
C PHE A 4 2.86 -8.40 -5.66
N ILE A 5 4.12 -7.96 -5.80
CA ILE A 5 4.70 -7.48 -7.08
C ILE A 5 6.14 -7.94 -7.25
N ASP A 6 6.61 -7.99 -8.49
CA ASP A 6 8.00 -8.28 -8.85
C ASP A 6 8.45 -7.46 -10.07
N SER A 7 9.63 -7.77 -10.61
CA SER A 7 10.18 -7.12 -11.81
C SER A 7 9.43 -7.44 -13.11
N ASP A 8 8.64 -8.51 -13.12
CA ASP A 8 7.87 -8.92 -14.30
C ASP A 8 6.44 -8.39 -14.30
N THR A 9 5.98 -7.85 -13.17
CA THR A 9 4.64 -7.28 -13.00
C THR A 9 4.36 -6.20 -14.05
N LYS A 10 3.36 -6.44 -14.91
CA LYS A 10 2.94 -5.54 -15.99
C LYS A 10 1.86 -4.59 -15.49
N LEU A 11 2.18 -3.31 -15.45
CA LEU A 11 1.33 -2.29 -14.86
C LEU A 11 0.55 -1.49 -15.89
N LEU A 12 -0.75 -1.28 -15.65
CA LEU A 12 -1.58 -0.25 -16.28
C LEU A 12 -1.82 0.92 -15.33
N VAL A 13 -1.92 2.13 -15.88
CA VAL A 13 -2.25 3.35 -15.11
C VAL A 13 -3.60 3.89 -15.52
N GLN A 14 -4.59 3.83 -14.64
CA GLN A 14 -5.89 4.47 -14.86
C GLN A 14 -5.80 5.97 -14.52
N GLY A 15 -6.29 6.81 -15.44
CA GLY A 15 -6.13 8.26 -15.32
C GLY A 15 -4.75 8.76 -15.75
N ILE A 16 -4.04 8.02 -16.62
CA ILE A 16 -2.65 8.32 -17.05
C ILE A 16 -2.47 9.71 -17.65
N THR A 17 -3.50 10.28 -18.29
CA THR A 17 -3.46 11.61 -18.88
C THR A 17 -3.72 12.74 -17.87
N GLY A 18 -4.15 12.41 -16.66
CA GLY A 18 -4.32 13.35 -15.56
C GLY A 18 -2.98 13.85 -15.01
N ARG A 19 -2.99 14.99 -14.29
CA ARG A 19 -1.78 15.58 -13.72
C ARG A 19 -1.01 14.58 -12.85
N ASP A 20 -1.67 13.97 -11.89
CA ASP A 20 -1.05 13.06 -10.92
C ASP A 20 -0.72 11.70 -11.58
N GLY A 21 -1.64 11.17 -12.38
CA GLY A 21 -1.40 9.93 -13.15
C GLY A 21 -0.20 10.05 -14.08
N SER A 22 -0.07 11.15 -14.84
CA SER A 22 1.05 11.36 -15.75
C SER A 22 2.38 11.57 -15.02
N PHE A 23 2.37 12.28 -13.89
CA PHE A 23 3.57 12.50 -13.09
C PHE A 23 4.08 11.18 -12.49
N HIS A 24 3.21 10.44 -11.83
CA HIS A 24 3.61 9.18 -11.18
C HIS A 24 3.88 8.06 -12.18
N ALA A 25 3.22 8.04 -13.35
CA ALA A 25 3.57 7.11 -14.43
C ALA A 25 5.03 7.28 -14.85
N ARG A 26 5.49 8.51 -15.07
CA ARG A 26 6.91 8.77 -15.40
C ARG A 26 7.84 8.34 -14.27
N GLN A 27 7.49 8.64 -13.01
CA GLN A 27 8.30 8.23 -11.85
C GLN A 27 8.38 6.70 -11.69
N MET A 28 7.31 5.97 -12.01
CA MET A 28 7.32 4.51 -12.02
C MET A 28 8.18 3.96 -13.16
N MET A 29 8.09 4.53 -14.36
CA MET A 29 8.95 4.16 -15.51
C MET A 29 10.43 4.47 -15.23
N GLU A 30 10.75 5.62 -14.64
CA GLU A 30 12.12 5.99 -14.21
C GLU A 30 12.67 5.03 -13.17
N TYR A 31 11.83 4.52 -12.30
CA TYR A 31 12.20 3.51 -11.30
C TYR A 31 12.48 2.13 -11.90
N GLY A 32 12.01 1.86 -13.11
CA GLY A 32 12.14 0.57 -13.78
C GLY A 32 10.88 -0.30 -13.75
N THR A 33 9.75 0.22 -13.25
CA THR A 33 8.46 -0.49 -13.30
C THR A 33 8.05 -0.76 -14.74
N LYS A 34 7.60 -1.96 -15.03
CA LYS A 34 7.16 -2.40 -16.36
C LYS A 34 5.75 -1.87 -16.68
N LEU A 35 5.67 -0.56 -16.94
CA LEU A 35 4.43 0.09 -17.34
C LEU A 35 4.14 -0.26 -18.79
N VAL A 36 3.00 -0.90 -19.06
CA VAL A 36 2.64 -1.43 -20.40
C VAL A 36 1.54 -0.64 -21.09
N GLY A 37 0.87 0.27 -20.40
CA GLY A 37 -0.16 1.13 -20.98
C GLY A 37 -0.86 1.99 -19.93
N GLY A 38 -1.80 2.78 -20.40
CA GLY A 38 -2.69 3.57 -19.54
C GLY A 38 -4.12 3.57 -20.03
N VAL A 39 -5.03 3.88 -19.13
CA VAL A 39 -6.47 3.97 -19.45
C VAL A 39 -6.96 5.36 -19.12
N THR A 40 -7.61 6.00 -20.10
CA THR A 40 -8.35 7.25 -19.95
C THR A 40 -9.47 7.27 -20.98
N PRO A 41 -10.75 7.21 -20.57
CA PRO A 41 -11.89 7.23 -21.48
C PRO A 41 -11.87 8.41 -22.44
N GLY A 42 -12.10 8.16 -23.74
CA GLY A 42 -12.04 9.16 -24.81
C GLY A 42 -10.62 9.55 -25.27
N LYS A 43 -9.59 8.81 -24.81
CA LYS A 43 -8.19 9.02 -25.21
C LYS A 43 -7.55 7.78 -25.83
N GLY A 44 -8.33 6.73 -26.08
CA GLY A 44 -7.88 5.52 -26.76
C GLY A 44 -7.22 5.83 -28.10
N GLY A 45 -6.19 5.03 -28.45
CA GLY A 45 -5.38 5.21 -29.66
C GLY A 45 -4.31 6.30 -29.58
N GLN A 46 -4.25 7.08 -28.49
CA GLN A 46 -3.15 8.01 -28.21
C GLN A 46 -1.99 7.29 -27.54
N THR A 47 -0.86 7.96 -27.45
CA THR A 47 0.35 7.45 -26.80
C THR A 47 0.71 8.35 -25.63
N PHE A 48 1.12 7.76 -24.51
CA PHE A 48 1.71 8.45 -23.38
C PHE A 48 3.23 8.43 -23.51
N GLU A 49 3.84 9.62 -23.50
CA GLU A 49 5.28 9.81 -23.57
C GLU A 49 5.92 9.72 -22.19
N GLY A 50 6.72 8.69 -22.00
CA GLY A 50 7.50 8.44 -20.80
C GLY A 50 8.90 9.06 -20.85
N PRO A 51 9.75 8.78 -19.86
CA PRO A 51 11.14 9.23 -19.82
C PRO A 51 11.99 8.53 -20.91
N ASN A 52 13.10 9.18 -21.29
CA ASN A 52 14.11 8.61 -22.21
C ASN A 52 13.56 8.13 -23.58
N GLY A 53 12.49 8.75 -24.07
CA GLY A 53 11.87 8.38 -25.35
C GLY A 53 11.06 7.09 -25.31
N THR A 54 10.77 6.55 -24.14
CA THR A 54 9.82 5.46 -23.97
C THR A 54 8.40 5.94 -24.18
N SER A 55 7.53 5.09 -24.69
CA SER A 55 6.11 5.41 -24.83
C SER A 55 5.24 4.18 -24.65
N VAL A 56 4.00 4.39 -24.20
CA VAL A 56 3.02 3.32 -24.02
C VAL A 56 1.66 3.73 -24.57
N PRO A 57 0.84 2.78 -25.04
CA PRO A 57 -0.48 3.06 -25.57
C PRO A 57 -1.45 3.51 -24.47
N ILE A 58 -2.43 4.32 -24.88
CA ILE A 58 -3.59 4.69 -24.04
C ILE A 58 -4.83 4.00 -24.63
N PHE A 59 -5.64 3.44 -23.75
CA PHE A 59 -6.88 2.74 -24.06
C PHE A 59 -8.08 3.47 -23.47
N ASP A 60 -9.26 3.22 -24.02
CA ASP A 60 -10.51 3.78 -23.50
C ASP A 60 -11.05 2.98 -22.31
N THR A 61 -10.78 1.66 -22.26
CA THR A 61 -11.28 0.74 -21.24
C THR A 61 -10.21 -0.18 -20.68
N MET A 62 -10.42 -0.68 -19.45
CA MET A 62 -9.55 -1.70 -18.87
C MET A 62 -9.59 -3.01 -19.63
N ALA A 63 -10.77 -3.40 -20.16
CA ALA A 63 -10.92 -4.64 -20.91
C ALA A 63 -10.04 -4.64 -22.17
N GLU A 64 -10.04 -3.54 -22.94
CA GLU A 64 -9.15 -3.37 -24.11
C GLU A 64 -7.68 -3.42 -23.70
N ALA A 65 -7.33 -2.66 -22.65
CA ALA A 65 -5.96 -2.57 -22.17
C ALA A 65 -5.40 -3.93 -21.73
N VAL A 66 -6.18 -4.70 -20.97
CA VAL A 66 -5.78 -6.05 -20.51
C VAL A 66 -5.65 -7.02 -21.69
N ALA A 67 -6.59 -7.00 -22.62
CA ALA A 67 -6.55 -7.88 -23.81
C ALA A 67 -5.31 -7.65 -24.68
N GLU A 68 -4.89 -6.39 -24.84
CA GLU A 68 -3.76 -6.02 -25.68
C GLU A 68 -2.40 -6.19 -24.98
N THR A 69 -2.32 -5.95 -23.67
CA THR A 69 -1.04 -5.89 -22.95
C THR A 69 -0.76 -7.11 -22.08
N GLY A 70 -1.80 -7.86 -21.72
CA GLY A 70 -1.72 -8.93 -20.72
C GLY A 70 -1.25 -8.40 -19.35
N ALA A 71 -1.73 -7.22 -18.96
CA ALA A 71 -1.39 -6.61 -17.68
C ALA A 71 -1.97 -7.39 -16.51
N ASP A 72 -1.20 -7.51 -15.43
CA ASP A 72 -1.55 -8.20 -14.19
C ASP A 72 -1.67 -7.27 -12.97
N ALA A 73 -1.37 -5.98 -13.17
CA ALA A 73 -1.58 -4.96 -12.14
C ALA A 73 -2.12 -3.66 -12.72
N THR A 74 -2.88 -2.92 -11.92
CA THR A 74 -3.27 -1.55 -12.26
C THR A 74 -3.17 -0.61 -11.06
N VAL A 75 -2.87 0.67 -11.33
CA VAL A 75 -2.91 1.74 -10.33
C VAL A 75 -3.87 2.84 -10.75
N ILE A 76 -4.66 3.33 -9.80
CA ILE A 76 -5.79 4.24 -10.03
C ILE A 76 -5.47 5.62 -9.48
N TYR A 77 -5.47 6.63 -10.38
CA TYR A 77 -5.30 8.06 -10.07
C TYR A 77 -6.52 8.90 -10.50
N VAL A 78 -7.66 8.26 -10.71
CA VAL A 78 -8.89 8.98 -11.08
C VAL A 78 -9.49 9.71 -9.89
N PRO A 79 -10.27 10.81 -10.10
CA PRO A 79 -10.93 11.52 -9.02
C PRO A 79 -11.88 10.64 -8.19
N PRO A 80 -12.15 10.97 -6.90
CA PRO A 80 -12.95 10.15 -5.98
C PRO A 80 -14.32 9.74 -6.53
N ALA A 81 -14.98 10.62 -7.27
CA ALA A 81 -16.31 10.36 -7.85
C ALA A 81 -16.33 9.21 -8.89
N PHE A 82 -15.16 8.84 -9.42
CA PHE A 82 -15.04 7.80 -10.47
C PHE A 82 -14.18 6.63 -10.02
N ALA A 83 -13.54 6.72 -8.85
CA ALA A 83 -12.57 5.71 -8.41
C ALA A 83 -13.23 4.37 -8.07
N ALA A 84 -14.45 4.37 -7.54
CA ALA A 84 -15.21 3.15 -7.29
C ALA A 84 -15.47 2.37 -8.59
N ASP A 85 -15.92 3.06 -9.64
CA ASP A 85 -16.15 2.46 -10.95
C ASP A 85 -14.85 1.96 -11.58
N ALA A 86 -13.75 2.72 -11.44
CA ALA A 86 -12.44 2.33 -11.94
C ALA A 86 -11.90 1.06 -11.26
N ILE A 87 -12.14 0.88 -9.96
CA ILE A 87 -11.78 -0.36 -9.22
C ILE A 87 -12.61 -1.53 -9.75
N MET A 88 -13.92 -1.35 -9.90
CA MET A 88 -14.82 -2.40 -10.39
C MET A 88 -14.51 -2.78 -11.84
N GLU A 89 -14.23 -1.81 -12.71
CA GLU A 89 -13.84 -2.04 -14.10
C GLU A 89 -12.55 -2.88 -14.18
N ALA A 90 -11.54 -2.57 -13.36
CA ALA A 90 -10.31 -3.33 -13.30
C ALA A 90 -10.53 -4.78 -12.84
N ALA A 91 -11.34 -4.98 -11.80
CA ALA A 91 -11.68 -6.31 -11.30
C ALA A 91 -12.50 -7.12 -12.34
N ASP A 92 -13.43 -6.46 -13.04
CA ASP A 92 -14.23 -7.10 -14.09
C ASP A 92 -13.40 -7.46 -15.32
N ALA A 93 -12.40 -6.65 -15.66
CA ALA A 93 -11.43 -6.95 -16.71
C ALA A 93 -10.45 -8.07 -16.35
N GLY A 94 -10.52 -8.62 -15.12
CA GLY A 94 -9.70 -9.74 -14.68
C GLY A 94 -8.30 -9.36 -14.21
N VAL A 95 -8.06 -8.09 -13.83
CA VAL A 95 -6.77 -7.66 -13.25
C VAL A 95 -6.62 -8.24 -11.84
N PRO A 96 -5.61 -9.08 -11.58
CA PRO A 96 -5.49 -9.73 -10.27
C PRO A 96 -5.03 -8.80 -9.15
N PHE A 97 -4.29 -7.71 -9.46
CA PHE A 97 -3.80 -6.77 -8.45
C PHE A 97 -4.16 -5.32 -8.79
N ILE A 98 -4.92 -4.67 -7.91
CA ILE A 98 -5.46 -3.32 -8.08
C ILE A 98 -4.95 -2.43 -6.95
N VAL A 99 -4.36 -1.29 -7.28
CA VAL A 99 -3.87 -0.30 -6.32
C VAL A 99 -4.68 0.99 -6.46
N ALA A 100 -5.44 1.37 -5.43
CA ALA A 100 -6.25 2.58 -5.43
C ALA A 100 -5.59 3.68 -4.57
N ILE A 101 -4.97 4.67 -5.24
CA ILE A 101 -4.31 5.79 -4.54
C ILE A 101 -5.33 6.80 -4.03
N THR A 102 -6.45 6.93 -4.73
CA THR A 102 -7.46 7.96 -4.51
C THR A 102 -7.96 8.02 -3.07
N GLU A 103 -7.88 9.19 -2.47
CA GLU A 103 -8.50 9.57 -1.20
C GLU A 103 -9.89 10.13 -1.42
N GLY A 104 -10.81 9.90 -0.47
CA GLY A 104 -12.15 10.51 -0.48
C GLY A 104 -13.19 9.72 -1.26
N ILE A 105 -12.99 8.46 -1.55
CA ILE A 105 -14.04 7.58 -2.06
C ILE A 105 -15.10 7.42 -0.95
N PRO A 106 -16.39 7.63 -1.23
CA PRO A 106 -17.43 7.46 -0.21
C PRO A 106 -17.44 6.04 0.38
N VAL A 107 -17.57 5.94 1.70
CA VAL A 107 -17.59 4.64 2.40
C VAL A 107 -18.68 3.72 1.86
N LEU A 108 -19.85 4.26 1.50
CA LEU A 108 -20.94 3.47 0.92
C LEU A 108 -20.60 2.91 -0.47
N ASP A 109 -19.78 3.60 -1.24
CA ASP A 109 -19.30 3.08 -2.53
C ASP A 109 -18.30 1.96 -2.29
N MET A 110 -17.36 2.11 -1.35
CA MET A 110 -16.44 1.04 -0.97
C MET A 110 -17.14 -0.18 -0.37
N ALA A 111 -18.25 0.01 0.34
CA ALA A 111 -19.06 -1.10 0.84
C ALA A 111 -19.70 -1.94 -0.30
N ARG A 112 -19.85 -1.38 -1.50
CA ARG A 112 -20.30 -2.09 -2.71
C ARG A 112 -19.13 -2.65 -3.51
N VAL A 113 -18.06 -1.88 -3.62
CA VAL A 113 -16.85 -2.25 -4.37
C VAL A 113 -16.14 -3.46 -3.77
N TRP A 114 -15.98 -3.49 -2.44
CA TRP A 114 -15.18 -4.53 -1.80
C TRP A 114 -15.72 -5.96 -2.00
N PRO A 115 -17.01 -6.26 -1.77
CA PRO A 115 -17.56 -7.58 -2.09
C PRO A 115 -17.42 -7.96 -3.56
N PHE A 116 -17.57 -7.00 -4.48
CA PHE A 116 -17.41 -7.24 -5.91
C PHE A 116 -15.96 -7.64 -6.26
N VAL A 117 -14.97 -6.91 -5.73
CA VAL A 117 -13.54 -7.24 -5.93
C VAL A 117 -13.23 -8.64 -5.41
N GLN A 118 -13.77 -9.00 -4.24
CA GLN A 118 -13.61 -10.35 -3.66
C GLN A 118 -14.25 -11.42 -4.55
N GLU A 119 -15.45 -11.19 -5.09
CA GLU A 119 -16.12 -12.11 -6.01
C GLU A 119 -15.30 -12.35 -7.29
N LYS A 120 -14.64 -11.32 -7.79
CA LYS A 120 -13.75 -11.42 -8.96
C LYS A 120 -12.40 -12.06 -8.65
N GLY A 121 -12.08 -12.33 -7.38
CA GLY A 121 -10.82 -12.92 -6.95
C GLY A 121 -9.62 -11.98 -7.07
N ALA A 122 -9.84 -10.67 -7.22
CA ALA A 122 -8.79 -9.67 -7.30
C ALA A 122 -8.34 -9.22 -5.90
N ARG A 123 -7.07 -8.83 -5.78
CA ARG A 123 -6.53 -8.16 -4.60
C ARG A 123 -6.58 -6.66 -4.80
N LEU A 124 -7.18 -5.94 -3.86
CA LEU A 124 -7.21 -4.48 -3.81
C LEU A 124 -6.25 -3.98 -2.72
N LEU A 125 -5.34 -3.07 -3.05
CA LEU A 125 -4.54 -2.29 -2.10
C LEU A 125 -5.10 -0.87 -2.03
N GLY A 126 -5.39 -0.39 -0.84
CA GLY A 126 -6.10 0.87 -0.62
C GLY A 126 -7.62 0.69 -0.53
N PRO A 127 -8.43 1.74 -0.71
CA PRO A 127 -8.07 3.10 -1.19
C PRO A 127 -7.30 3.95 -0.17
N ASN A 128 -7.04 5.22 -0.56
CA ASN A 128 -6.32 6.20 0.25
C ASN A 128 -4.98 5.66 0.74
N CYS A 129 -4.17 5.15 -0.18
CA CYS A 129 -2.89 4.52 0.12
C CYS A 129 -1.77 5.10 -0.78
N PRO A 130 -0.51 5.01 -0.35
CA PRO A 130 0.62 5.41 -1.17
C PRO A 130 1.04 4.34 -2.21
N GLY A 131 0.40 3.18 -2.21
CA GLY A 131 0.79 2.03 -3.01
C GLY A 131 1.85 1.17 -2.34
N LEU A 132 2.69 0.53 -3.14
CA LEU A 132 3.78 -0.31 -2.64
C LEU A 132 5.04 -0.16 -3.49
N LEU A 133 6.17 -0.56 -2.88
CA LEU A 133 7.46 -0.49 -3.51
C LEU A 133 8.34 -1.66 -3.06
N ALA A 134 8.83 -2.43 -4.01
CA ALA A 134 9.85 -3.47 -3.81
C ALA A 134 11.19 -2.95 -4.33
N PRO A 135 12.17 -2.62 -3.45
CA PRO A 135 13.43 -2.04 -3.85
C PRO A 135 14.17 -2.89 -4.88
N GLY A 136 14.69 -2.24 -5.93
CA GLY A 136 15.39 -2.90 -7.04
C GLY A 136 14.49 -3.69 -8.00
N LYS A 137 13.18 -3.81 -7.74
CA LYS A 137 12.26 -4.63 -8.54
C LYS A 137 11.15 -3.80 -9.20
N SER A 138 10.25 -3.23 -8.41
CA SER A 138 9.09 -2.50 -8.94
C SER A 138 8.53 -1.50 -7.94
N LYS A 139 7.88 -0.48 -8.47
CA LYS A 139 7.17 0.55 -7.71
C LYS A 139 5.80 0.75 -8.32
N ILE A 140 4.74 0.64 -7.52
CA ILE A 140 3.36 0.95 -7.93
C ILE A 140 2.77 1.94 -6.94
N GLY A 141 2.57 3.19 -7.38
CA GLY A 141 2.02 4.26 -6.56
C GLY A 141 2.93 5.47 -6.42
N ILE A 142 2.81 6.15 -5.27
CA ILE A 142 3.38 7.48 -5.05
C ILE A 142 4.63 7.49 -4.13
N MET A 143 5.02 6.35 -3.57
CA MET A 143 6.21 6.28 -2.69
C MET A 143 7.45 6.78 -3.42
N PRO A 144 8.28 7.65 -2.82
CA PRO A 144 9.53 8.10 -3.43
C PRO A 144 10.54 6.95 -3.57
N GLY A 145 11.03 6.69 -4.79
CA GLY A 145 11.98 5.60 -5.03
C GLY A 145 13.39 5.83 -4.48
N ASN A 146 13.73 7.07 -4.14
CA ASN A 146 15.05 7.45 -3.62
C ASN A 146 15.23 7.31 -2.10
N ILE A 147 14.17 6.96 -1.37
CA ILE A 147 14.24 6.76 0.09
C ILE A 147 14.46 5.31 0.49
N VAL A 148 14.40 4.38 -0.45
CA VAL A 148 14.51 2.94 -0.21
C VAL A 148 15.89 2.41 -0.57
N LYS A 149 16.22 1.24 0.00
CA LYS A 149 17.41 0.45 -0.32
C LYS A 149 17.02 -1.03 -0.31
N GLU A 150 17.59 -1.82 -1.20
CA GLU A 150 17.39 -3.29 -1.18
C GLU A 150 17.88 -3.90 0.11
N GLY A 151 17.08 -4.80 0.68
CA GLY A 151 17.37 -5.50 1.92
C GLY A 151 16.22 -6.40 2.35
N SER A 152 16.14 -6.70 3.65
CA SER A 152 15.28 -7.77 4.15
C SER A 152 14.20 -7.31 5.14
N ILE A 153 13.93 -6.01 5.26
CA ILE A 153 12.88 -5.53 6.16
C ILE A 153 11.57 -5.30 5.40
N GLY A 154 10.53 -6.06 5.75
CA GLY A 154 9.17 -5.80 5.30
C GLY A 154 8.58 -4.60 6.06
N VAL A 155 7.89 -3.70 5.36
CA VAL A 155 7.22 -2.55 5.98
C VAL A 155 5.76 -2.52 5.58
N VAL A 156 4.85 -2.50 6.54
CA VAL A 156 3.40 -2.33 6.32
C VAL A 156 2.87 -1.16 7.16
N SER A 157 2.12 -0.25 6.53
CA SER A 157 1.69 0.99 7.18
C SER A 157 0.33 1.49 6.69
N ARG A 158 -0.48 2.04 7.60
CA ARG A 158 -1.67 2.83 7.24
C ARG A 158 -1.31 4.21 6.72
N SER A 159 -0.20 4.79 7.19
CA SER A 159 0.18 6.17 6.90
C SER A 159 1.26 6.25 5.83
N GLY A 160 0.99 6.98 4.75
CA GLY A 160 2.00 7.27 3.72
C GLY A 160 3.20 8.03 4.30
N THR A 161 2.95 9.11 5.04
CA THR A 161 4.02 9.96 5.62
C THR A 161 4.91 9.21 6.60
N LEU A 162 4.33 8.42 7.51
CA LEU A 162 5.11 7.62 8.46
C LEU A 162 5.87 6.48 7.78
N THR A 163 5.32 5.91 6.71
CA THR A 163 6.05 4.96 5.86
C THR A 163 7.34 5.59 5.36
N TYR A 164 7.26 6.81 4.79
CA TYR A 164 8.44 7.49 4.24
C TYR A 164 9.47 7.81 5.32
N GLU A 165 9.03 8.28 6.50
CA GLU A 165 9.92 8.57 7.62
C GLU A 165 10.66 7.32 8.10
N ILE A 166 9.94 6.24 8.37
CA ILE A 166 10.51 4.98 8.85
C ILE A 166 11.46 4.37 7.81
N VAL A 167 11.05 4.30 6.56
CA VAL A 167 11.87 3.76 5.47
C VAL A 167 13.14 4.60 5.29
N HIS A 168 13.05 5.92 5.38
CA HIS A 168 14.22 6.81 5.34
C HIS A 168 15.17 6.58 6.53
N GLN A 169 14.65 6.43 7.75
CA GLN A 169 15.43 6.08 8.93
C GLN A 169 16.19 4.76 8.75
N LEU A 170 15.52 3.74 8.23
CA LEU A 170 16.15 2.45 7.95
C LEU A 170 17.26 2.59 6.90
N THR A 171 16.97 3.19 5.76
CA THR A 171 17.88 3.33 4.63
C THR A 171 19.13 4.14 4.99
N THR A 172 19.00 5.23 5.73
CA THR A 172 20.13 6.06 6.18
C THR A 172 21.01 5.39 7.25
N ASN A 173 20.52 4.31 7.85
CA ASN A 173 21.25 3.46 8.79
C ASN A 173 21.67 2.10 8.17
N ASP A 174 21.74 2.03 6.84
CA ASP A 174 22.16 0.85 6.08
C ASP A 174 21.23 -0.39 6.23
N ILE A 175 19.99 -0.19 6.64
CA ILE A 175 18.96 -1.24 6.76
C ILE A 175 18.04 -1.14 5.55
N GLY A 176 18.12 -2.12 4.64
CA GLY A 176 17.32 -2.15 3.43
C GLY A 176 15.97 -2.84 3.62
N GLN A 177 15.07 -2.65 2.65
CA GLN A 177 13.72 -3.20 2.68
C GLN A 177 13.52 -4.28 1.62
N SER A 178 12.71 -5.30 1.93
CA SER A 178 12.24 -6.29 0.96
C SER A 178 11.02 -5.76 0.19
N THR A 179 10.04 -5.26 0.91
CA THR A 179 8.86 -4.58 0.32
C THR A 179 8.31 -3.57 1.32
N CYS A 180 7.91 -2.39 0.82
CA CYS A 180 7.17 -1.38 1.57
C CYS A 180 5.74 -1.33 1.05
N VAL A 181 4.75 -1.56 1.92
CA VAL A 181 3.32 -1.57 1.59
C VAL A 181 2.58 -0.52 2.40
N GLY A 182 1.90 0.40 1.71
CA GLY A 182 0.93 1.28 2.34
C GLY A 182 -0.48 0.76 2.12
N ILE A 183 -1.17 0.37 3.18
CA ILE A 183 -2.51 -0.24 3.08
C ILE A 183 -3.65 0.77 3.06
N GLY A 184 -3.39 2.02 3.47
CA GLY A 184 -4.38 3.09 3.51
C GLY A 184 -5.03 3.29 4.88
N GLY A 185 -5.66 4.46 5.04
CA GLY A 185 -6.28 4.91 6.30
C GLY A 185 -7.81 5.02 6.24
N ASP A 186 -8.45 4.48 5.22
CA ASP A 186 -9.91 4.50 5.09
C ASP A 186 -10.56 3.38 5.93
N PRO A 187 -11.84 3.53 6.33
CA PRO A 187 -12.55 2.52 7.12
C PRO A 187 -12.76 1.19 6.40
N ILE A 188 -12.83 1.19 5.07
CA ILE A 188 -12.92 0.00 4.23
C ILE A 188 -11.75 0.00 3.27
N ILE A 189 -10.79 -0.87 3.52
CA ILE A 189 -9.62 -1.13 2.69
C ILE A 189 -9.65 -2.58 2.18
N GLY A 190 -9.00 -2.82 1.05
CA GLY A 190 -8.96 -4.16 0.46
C GLY A 190 -7.94 -5.07 1.15
N THR A 191 -6.68 -4.67 1.14
CA THR A 191 -5.58 -5.40 1.79
C THR A 191 -5.36 -4.82 3.19
N ASN A 192 -5.30 -5.67 4.22
CA ASN A 192 -5.11 -5.30 5.61
C ASN A 192 -3.74 -5.73 6.15
N PHE A 193 -3.50 -5.50 7.46
CA PHE A 193 -2.26 -5.91 8.12
C PHE A 193 -2.03 -7.42 8.07
N ILE A 194 -3.06 -8.23 8.30
CA ILE A 194 -2.95 -9.69 8.33
C ILE A 194 -2.54 -10.24 6.96
N ASP A 195 -3.12 -9.71 5.88
CA ASP A 195 -2.73 -10.08 4.52
C ASP A 195 -1.24 -9.83 4.24
N CYS A 196 -0.73 -8.67 4.69
CA CYS A 196 0.68 -8.32 4.53
C CYS A 196 1.59 -9.16 5.43
N LEU A 197 1.21 -9.37 6.69
CA LEU A 197 1.95 -10.19 7.64
C LEU A 197 2.06 -11.64 7.17
N ALA A 198 0.97 -12.20 6.66
CA ALA A 198 0.97 -13.54 6.07
C ALA A 198 1.93 -13.64 4.88
N ALA A 199 1.87 -12.66 3.97
CA ALA A 199 2.75 -12.62 2.82
C ALA A 199 4.23 -12.44 3.21
N PHE A 200 4.54 -11.57 4.17
CA PHE A 200 5.91 -11.41 4.69
C PHE A 200 6.41 -12.64 5.43
N GLN A 201 5.56 -13.36 6.14
CA GLN A 201 5.96 -14.61 6.81
C GLN A 201 6.44 -15.66 5.80
N GLU A 202 5.80 -15.77 4.65
CA GLU A 202 6.13 -16.71 3.57
C GLU A 202 7.26 -16.21 2.65
N ASP A 203 7.65 -14.94 2.72
CA ASP A 203 8.69 -14.37 1.86
C ASP A 203 10.10 -14.63 2.43
N ASP A 204 10.87 -15.49 1.78
CA ASP A 204 12.24 -15.85 2.17
C ASP A 204 13.22 -14.65 2.14
N GLU A 205 12.90 -13.56 1.44
CA GLU A 205 13.72 -12.35 1.40
C GLU A 205 13.40 -11.38 2.57
N THR A 206 12.37 -11.67 3.39
CA THR A 206 12.00 -10.84 4.54
C THR A 206 12.48 -11.50 5.85
N ASP A 207 13.37 -10.84 6.58
CA ASP A 207 13.89 -11.32 7.89
C ASP A 207 13.10 -10.75 9.07
N ALA A 208 12.64 -9.51 8.97
CA ALA A 208 11.84 -8.86 10.00
C ALA A 208 10.81 -7.91 9.40
N ILE A 209 9.81 -7.52 10.20
CA ILE A 209 8.67 -6.73 9.74
C ILE A 209 8.52 -5.47 10.62
N VAL A 210 8.28 -4.34 9.99
CA VAL A 210 7.88 -3.09 10.65
C VAL A 210 6.41 -2.82 10.36
N MET A 211 5.61 -2.71 11.41
CA MET A 211 4.17 -2.47 11.34
C MET A 211 3.83 -1.09 11.89
N VAL A 212 3.16 -0.25 11.09
CA VAL A 212 2.81 1.13 11.45
C VAL A 212 1.30 1.30 11.42
N GLY A 213 0.72 1.32 12.59
CA GLY A 213 -0.72 1.54 12.79
C GLY A 213 -1.04 2.94 13.33
N GLU A 214 -2.30 3.14 13.60
CA GLU A 214 -2.83 4.38 14.15
C GLU A 214 -4.01 4.11 15.08
N ILE A 215 -4.50 5.17 15.75
CA ILE A 215 -5.71 5.11 16.56
C ILE A 215 -6.94 4.79 15.73
N GLY A 216 -7.97 4.24 16.38
CA GLY A 216 -9.26 3.89 15.78
C GLY A 216 -9.32 2.46 15.23
N GLY A 217 -10.50 1.86 15.30
CA GLY A 217 -10.71 0.46 14.94
C GLY A 217 -9.93 -0.53 15.80
N THR A 218 -9.89 -1.78 15.39
CA THR A 218 -9.23 -2.91 16.10
C THR A 218 -8.22 -3.67 15.23
N ASP A 219 -7.99 -3.26 14.00
CA ASP A 219 -7.18 -4.03 13.03
C ASP A 219 -5.74 -4.30 13.54
N GLU A 220 -5.17 -3.37 14.32
CA GLU A 220 -3.83 -3.56 14.89
C GLU A 220 -3.82 -4.59 16.02
N GLN A 221 -4.89 -4.69 16.81
CA GLN A 221 -5.04 -5.74 17.83
C GLN A 221 -5.25 -7.11 17.16
N ASP A 222 -6.09 -7.17 16.11
CA ASP A 222 -6.30 -8.39 15.33
C ASP A 222 -4.99 -8.85 14.66
N ALA A 223 -4.21 -7.90 14.13
CA ALA A 223 -2.88 -8.15 13.57
C ALA A 223 -1.89 -8.63 14.63
N ALA A 224 -1.91 -8.05 15.86
CA ALA A 224 -1.07 -8.50 16.97
C ALA A 224 -1.38 -9.95 17.36
N GLN A 225 -2.67 -10.31 17.43
CA GLN A 225 -3.10 -11.69 17.65
C GLN A 225 -2.56 -12.61 16.54
N TYR A 226 -2.65 -12.19 15.28
CA TYR A 226 -2.12 -12.96 14.16
C TYR A 226 -0.60 -13.14 14.24
N VAL A 227 0.14 -12.09 14.61
CA VAL A 227 1.58 -12.16 14.83
C VAL A 227 1.91 -13.23 15.88
N ARG A 228 1.25 -13.20 17.05
CA ARG A 228 1.47 -14.16 18.12
C ARG A 228 1.26 -15.60 17.69
N ASP A 229 0.27 -15.85 16.84
CA ASP A 229 -0.17 -17.20 16.51
C ASP A 229 0.51 -17.75 15.23
N HIS A 230 0.99 -16.88 14.31
CA HIS A 230 1.39 -17.30 12.97
C HIS A 230 2.70 -16.71 12.46
N VAL A 231 3.27 -15.68 13.10
CA VAL A 231 4.49 -15.02 12.59
C VAL A 231 5.68 -15.40 13.47
N THR A 232 6.70 -15.99 12.86
CA THR A 232 7.94 -16.37 13.54
C THR A 232 9.07 -15.36 13.36
N LYS A 233 8.92 -14.44 12.42
CA LYS A 233 9.87 -13.35 12.15
C LYS A 233 9.72 -12.25 13.18
N ALA A 234 10.81 -11.52 13.46
CA ALA A 234 10.76 -10.39 14.38
C ALA A 234 9.81 -9.29 13.86
N VAL A 235 8.97 -8.73 14.74
CA VAL A 235 8.08 -7.64 14.40
C VAL A 235 8.32 -6.45 15.31
N VAL A 236 8.46 -5.25 14.71
CA VAL A 236 8.58 -3.98 15.40
C VAL A 236 7.37 -3.11 15.04
N GLY A 237 6.68 -2.53 16.03
CA GLY A 237 5.42 -1.84 15.81
C GLY A 237 5.38 -0.40 16.32
N PHE A 238 4.71 0.48 15.59
CA PHE A 238 4.42 1.86 15.98
C PHE A 238 2.92 2.16 15.85
N ILE A 239 2.38 2.87 16.83
CA ILE A 239 1.00 3.37 16.78
C ILE A 239 1.02 4.90 16.80
N ALA A 240 0.50 5.50 15.73
CA ALA A 240 0.32 6.94 15.62
C ALA A 240 -0.88 7.42 16.42
N GLY A 241 -0.87 8.70 16.83
CA GLY A 241 -1.98 9.32 17.54
C GLY A 241 -1.94 9.16 19.05
N GLN A 242 -0.79 8.90 19.67
CA GLN A 242 -0.63 8.69 21.13
C GLN A 242 -1.17 9.87 21.99
N THR A 243 -1.22 11.08 21.43
CA THR A 243 -1.73 12.29 22.10
C THR A 243 -3.09 12.74 21.55
N ALA A 244 -3.74 11.93 20.75
CA ALA A 244 -5.00 12.29 20.13
C ALA A 244 -6.14 12.36 21.15
N PRO A 245 -6.95 13.44 21.17
CA PRO A 245 -8.11 13.51 22.06
C PRO A 245 -9.23 12.58 21.55
N PRO A 246 -9.99 11.94 22.46
CA PRO A 246 -11.15 11.13 22.11
C PRO A 246 -12.18 11.89 21.27
N GLY A 247 -12.84 11.20 20.35
CA GLY A 247 -13.92 11.75 19.51
C GLY A 247 -13.49 12.72 18.42
N ARG A 248 -12.18 12.95 18.23
CA ARG A 248 -11.65 13.80 17.15
C ARG A 248 -10.96 12.95 16.09
N ARG A 249 -11.35 13.16 14.82
CA ARG A 249 -10.68 12.55 13.68
C ARG A 249 -9.28 13.15 13.47
N MET A 250 -8.27 12.31 13.34
CA MET A 250 -6.86 12.70 13.24
C MET A 250 -6.27 12.37 11.87
N GLY A 251 -6.62 13.15 10.85
CA GLY A 251 -6.18 12.94 9.47
C GLY A 251 -7.06 11.91 8.74
N HIS A 252 -6.74 10.64 8.81
CA HIS A 252 -7.48 9.57 8.14
C HIS A 252 -8.92 9.43 8.64
N ALA A 253 -9.81 8.95 7.77
CA ALA A 253 -11.21 8.76 8.11
C ALA A 253 -11.43 7.70 9.20
N GLY A 254 -10.55 6.68 9.25
CA GLY A 254 -10.54 5.64 10.29
C GLY A 254 -9.86 6.04 11.60
N ALA A 255 -9.04 7.11 11.59
CA ALA A 255 -8.24 7.53 12.75
C ALA A 255 -9.05 8.36 13.76
N ILE A 256 -9.99 7.71 14.42
CA ILE A 256 -10.86 8.32 15.46
C ILE A 256 -11.05 7.34 16.62
N ILE A 257 -10.82 7.82 17.85
CA ILE A 257 -11.13 7.06 19.07
C ILE A 257 -12.64 7.18 19.33
N SER A 258 -13.36 6.08 19.20
CA SER A 258 -14.80 5.99 19.43
C SER A 258 -15.08 5.39 20.82
N GLY A 259 -15.53 6.20 21.74
CA GLY A 259 -15.73 5.77 23.14
C GLY A 259 -14.40 5.53 23.85
N SER A 260 -14.23 4.34 24.43
CA SER A 260 -13.01 3.91 25.12
C SER A 260 -12.13 2.97 24.28
N ALA A 261 -12.55 2.58 23.08
CA ALA A 261 -11.85 1.61 22.25
C ALA A 261 -11.01 2.26 21.15
N GLY A 262 -9.93 1.58 20.75
CA GLY A 262 -9.08 2.00 19.64
C GLY A 262 -8.08 3.10 20.01
N THR A 263 -7.72 3.21 21.27
CA THR A 263 -6.65 4.11 21.74
C THR A 263 -5.27 3.59 21.35
N ALA A 264 -4.29 4.49 21.27
CA ALA A 264 -2.91 4.08 21.00
C ALA A 264 -2.37 3.15 22.10
N GLU A 265 -2.70 3.42 23.38
CA GLU A 265 -2.21 2.61 24.50
C GLU A 265 -2.75 1.18 24.45
N GLU A 266 -4.04 0.99 24.20
CA GLU A 266 -4.62 -0.36 24.05
C GLU A 266 -3.94 -1.16 22.91
N LYS A 267 -3.67 -0.50 21.79
CA LYS A 267 -2.99 -1.13 20.66
C LYS A 267 -1.52 -1.46 20.96
N MET A 268 -0.81 -0.54 21.63
CA MET A 268 0.57 -0.77 22.08
C MET A 268 0.66 -1.90 23.11
N GLU A 269 -0.33 -2.02 23.99
CA GLU A 269 -0.38 -3.15 24.94
C GLU A 269 -0.62 -4.48 24.23
N ALA A 270 -1.55 -4.54 23.28
CA ALA A 270 -1.76 -5.72 22.44
C ALA A 270 -0.49 -6.11 21.68
N PHE A 271 0.30 -5.13 21.21
CA PHE A 271 1.59 -5.40 20.59
C PHE A 271 2.58 -6.05 21.57
N ARG A 272 2.71 -5.51 22.79
CA ARG A 272 3.59 -6.07 23.84
C ARG A 272 3.21 -7.51 24.18
N GLU A 273 1.91 -7.76 24.39
CA GLU A 273 1.37 -9.09 24.68
C GLU A 273 1.62 -10.10 23.55
N ALA A 274 1.70 -9.63 22.31
CA ALA A 274 2.03 -10.44 21.14
C ALA A 274 3.52 -10.61 20.89
N GLY A 275 4.40 -10.01 21.71
CA GLY A 275 5.85 -10.06 21.52
C GLY A 275 6.38 -9.09 20.46
N ILE A 276 5.56 -8.15 20.00
CA ILE A 276 5.97 -7.10 19.07
C ILE A 276 6.75 -6.02 19.84
N ALA A 277 7.94 -5.66 19.36
CA ALA A 277 8.74 -4.59 19.96
C ALA A 277 8.12 -3.22 19.65
N VAL A 278 7.71 -2.48 20.68
CA VAL A 278 6.93 -1.24 20.53
C VAL A 278 7.80 0.00 20.46
N MET A 279 7.73 0.73 19.37
CA MET A 279 8.33 2.04 19.19
C MET A 279 7.51 3.13 19.93
N ARG A 280 8.19 4.03 20.63
CA ARG A 280 7.58 5.26 21.19
C ARG A 280 7.54 6.40 20.17
N LYS A 281 8.51 6.44 19.28
CA LYS A 281 8.65 7.41 18.19
C LYS A 281 9.24 6.70 16.97
N PRO A 282 9.01 7.20 15.74
CA PRO A 282 9.50 6.56 14.51
C PRO A 282 11.01 6.29 14.50
N SER A 283 11.81 7.17 15.10
CA SER A 283 13.27 7.01 15.17
C SER A 283 13.78 5.83 16.01
N ASP A 284 12.92 5.18 16.80
CA ASP A 284 13.29 4.00 17.59
C ASP A 284 13.42 2.73 16.72
N VAL A 285 12.96 2.79 15.47
CA VAL A 285 12.89 1.62 14.55
C VAL A 285 14.24 0.94 14.38
N VAL A 286 15.31 1.69 14.22
CA VAL A 286 16.66 1.18 13.96
C VAL A 286 17.18 0.38 15.15
N ASP A 287 17.09 0.96 16.34
CA ASP A 287 17.59 0.33 17.57
C ASP A 287 16.79 -0.92 17.93
N LEU A 288 15.47 -0.87 17.79
CA LEU A 288 14.61 -2.02 18.08
C LEU A 288 14.81 -3.16 17.08
N LEU A 289 14.95 -2.87 15.80
CA LEU A 289 15.27 -3.92 14.80
C LEU A 289 16.62 -4.59 15.11
N ARG A 290 17.67 -3.79 15.42
CA ARG A 290 19.00 -4.34 15.75
C ARG A 290 19.00 -5.20 17.03
N GLN A 291 18.06 -4.98 17.94
CA GLN A 291 17.90 -5.79 19.15
C GLN A 291 17.07 -7.06 18.90
N SER A 292 16.27 -7.07 17.84
CA SER A 292 15.33 -8.14 17.54
C SER A 292 15.87 -9.16 16.51
N LEU A 293 16.88 -8.75 15.73
CA LEU A 293 17.63 -9.57 14.78
C LEU A 293 18.91 -10.12 15.42
#